data_a5f278d2f09f9d604f862f195284d769
#
_entry.id   a5f278d2f09f9d604f862f195284d769
#
_cell.length_a   1.000
_cell.length_b   1.000
_cell.length_c   1.000
_cell.angle_alpha   90.00
_cell.angle_beta   90.00
_cell.angle_gamma   90.00
#
_symmetry.space_group_name_H-M   'P 1'
#
loop_
_entity.id
_entity.type
_entity.pdbx_description
1 polymer ?
#
loop_
_entity_poly.entity_id
_entity_poly.type
_entity_poly.pdbx_seq_one_letter_code
_entity_poly.pdbx_strand_id
1 'polypeptide(L)'
;MIESSAEHNTRLTRTWIYLALLIFIVGLTIFPFLGLQDFNTKGEPREAVVASTMLETGNWILPRNNGGETAYKPPMLHWCVATLSAPLGKVSEYTARIPSAAAATVLALMTFLFFAKRSDVQLGFWASLIFLTTFEVHRAAATCRVDMLLTLFIVGALFQLYQWYERDMKGVPLLAILFMSAGMLAKGPVAVFLPCFVTFIFLWIQSTEVLWRIVLRLMGVALLALLLPAIWYYAAYLQGGESFLQLVYEENVLRFLGKMTYASHENGWYYYFPILAAGLLPYTLTLLFSIFGRPRNGAKYKPVVKINFVRRITEGLRSMNSVELFSFLSILLIFIFYCIPKSKRSVYILPIYPFLSFYIAKLFAYLRNEKPFALRVTGALLAAIAFIVPFGVLAVCEGWIKPSIFHGKHAVENAFLMQNLAAMDFGFLRLLFIIAPIIAAVYYLFHFRDRFRIVQAIFILVFGLYISLEGLFLPLILNPRSDKNVAVRLEQISHQTQHPVYAYVHSTDANNPLHFFTINFYMRNRLHAFDGKQAEGQIIVGEEDLKQLEAQYPAFVFIQKEDLHHRSCDVGQNIGLYTFARKAADAQL
;
A
#
# COMPACT_ATOMS: atom_id res chain seq x y z
N MET A 1 6.37 14.48 39.66
CA MET A 1 7.09 13.35 40.30
C MET A 1 8.39 13.15 39.54
N ILE A 2 9.53 13.30 40.18
CA ILE A 2 10.86 13.02 39.60
C ILE A 2 10.97 11.50 39.56
N GLU A 3 10.98 10.91 38.35
CA GLU A 3 11.28 9.49 38.15
C GLU A 3 12.64 9.17 38.81
N SER A 4 12.74 8.12 39.57
CA SER A 4 14.04 7.73 40.15
C SER A 4 15.00 7.39 39.00
N SER A 5 16.30 7.65 39.18
CA SER A 5 17.32 7.38 38.13
C SER A 5 17.30 5.92 37.66
N ALA A 6 16.94 5.00 38.54
CA ALA A 6 16.78 3.57 38.22
C ALA A 6 15.56 3.28 37.33
N GLU A 7 14.44 3.94 37.54
CA GLU A 7 13.24 3.81 36.69
C GLU A 7 13.48 4.41 35.31
N HIS A 8 14.13 5.57 35.26
CA HIS A 8 14.52 6.21 33.99
C HIS A 8 15.43 5.31 33.15
N ASN A 9 16.49 4.73 33.76
CA ASN A 9 17.40 3.82 33.07
C ASN A 9 16.70 2.55 32.59
N THR A 10 15.80 1.98 33.40
CA THR A 10 15.00 0.81 33.00
C THR A 10 14.10 1.10 31.81
N ARG A 11 13.46 2.27 31.79
CA ARG A 11 12.61 2.72 30.68
C ARG A 11 13.42 2.93 29.39
N LEU A 12 14.58 3.55 29.47
CA LEU A 12 15.49 3.75 28.33
C LEU A 12 15.95 2.40 27.76
N THR A 13 16.40 1.47 28.61
CA THR A 13 16.83 0.14 28.17
C THR A 13 15.72 -0.61 27.46
N ARG A 14 14.50 -0.63 28.00
CA ARG A 14 13.34 -1.23 27.33
C ARG A 14 13.03 -0.57 25.98
N THR A 15 13.16 0.74 25.88
CA THR A 15 12.94 1.48 24.62
C THR A 15 13.91 1.03 23.54
N TRP A 16 15.21 0.92 23.86
CA TRP A 16 16.22 0.45 22.91
C TRP A 16 16.01 -1.01 22.49
N ILE A 17 15.67 -1.89 23.45
CA ILE A 17 15.34 -3.30 23.14
C ILE A 17 14.17 -3.39 22.19
N TYR A 18 13.09 -2.64 22.41
CA TYR A 18 11.92 -2.69 21.54
C TYR A 18 12.17 -2.04 20.16
N LEU A 19 13.02 -1.00 20.06
CA LEU A 19 13.46 -0.47 18.77
C LEU A 19 14.23 -1.53 17.96
N ALA A 20 15.22 -2.16 18.60
CA ALA A 20 16.01 -3.22 17.96
C ALA A 20 15.11 -4.39 17.51
N LEU A 21 14.15 -4.78 18.36
CA LEU A 21 13.22 -5.85 18.05
C LEU A 21 12.28 -5.49 16.89
N LEU A 22 11.79 -4.25 16.81
CA LEU A 22 10.98 -3.78 15.67
C LEU A 22 11.79 -3.84 14.36
N ILE A 23 13.01 -3.35 14.36
CA ILE A 23 13.89 -3.40 13.18
C ILE A 23 14.14 -4.85 12.77
N PHE A 24 14.42 -5.72 13.73
CA PHE A 24 14.63 -7.16 13.49
C PHE A 24 13.38 -7.83 12.89
N ILE A 25 12.21 -7.59 13.48
CA ILE A 25 10.95 -8.16 13.00
C ILE A 25 10.68 -7.72 11.55
N VAL A 26 10.79 -6.42 11.25
CA VAL A 26 10.58 -5.91 9.89
C VAL A 26 11.60 -6.49 8.91
N GLY A 27 12.88 -6.59 9.34
CA GLY A 27 13.95 -7.22 8.58
C GLY A 27 13.66 -8.68 8.20
N LEU A 28 12.90 -9.40 9.03
CA LEU A 28 12.54 -10.80 8.78
C LEU A 28 11.20 -10.96 8.04
N THR A 29 10.26 -10.03 8.18
CA THR A 29 8.86 -10.25 7.76
C THR A 29 8.44 -9.46 6.53
N ILE A 30 9.21 -8.45 6.11
CA ILE A 30 8.87 -7.62 4.94
C ILE A 30 10.00 -7.66 3.91
N PHE A 31 11.21 -7.24 4.26
CA PHE A 31 12.29 -7.06 3.29
C PHE A 31 12.68 -8.32 2.50
N PRO A 32 12.75 -9.55 3.07
CA PRO A 32 13.16 -10.73 2.32
C PRO A 32 12.19 -11.11 1.18
N PHE A 33 10.93 -10.66 1.26
CA PHE A 33 9.87 -11.07 0.35
C PHE A 33 9.60 -10.09 -0.79
N LEU A 34 10.17 -8.87 -0.76
CA LEU A 34 9.86 -7.79 -1.72
C LEU A 34 10.11 -8.15 -3.18
N GLY A 35 11.07 -9.06 -3.45
CA GLY A 35 11.43 -9.50 -4.80
C GLY A 35 10.82 -10.83 -5.24
N LEU A 36 10.04 -11.51 -4.38
CA LEU A 36 9.50 -12.84 -4.70
C LEU A 36 8.27 -12.81 -5.61
N GLN A 37 7.52 -11.72 -5.56
CA GLN A 37 6.33 -11.51 -6.38
C GLN A 37 6.69 -10.67 -7.60
N ASP A 38 6.35 -11.18 -8.79
CA ASP A 38 6.37 -10.40 -10.03
C ASP A 38 5.30 -9.30 -10.00
N PHE A 39 5.45 -8.28 -10.81
CA PHE A 39 4.38 -7.33 -11.01
C PHE A 39 3.19 -8.00 -11.69
N ASN A 40 2.04 -7.96 -11.05
CA ASN A 40 0.83 -8.69 -11.46
C ASN A 40 -0.39 -7.77 -11.60
N THR A 41 -0.19 -6.46 -11.51
CA THR A 41 -1.19 -5.41 -11.72
C THR A 41 -0.49 -4.19 -12.30
N LYS A 42 -1.13 -3.45 -13.20
CA LYS A 42 -0.58 -2.24 -13.83
C LYS A 42 -0.13 -1.12 -12.86
N GLY A 43 -0.48 -1.22 -11.58
CA GLY A 43 -0.23 -0.11 -10.64
C GLY A 43 1.22 0.03 -10.19
N GLU A 44 1.95 -1.08 -10.01
CA GLU A 44 3.35 -1.06 -9.60
C GLU A 44 4.30 -0.80 -10.78
N PRO A 45 4.19 -1.54 -11.91
CA PRO A 45 5.09 -1.32 -13.04
C PRO A 45 4.93 0.08 -13.64
N ARG A 46 3.74 0.70 -13.56
CA ARG A 46 3.55 2.09 -13.97
C ARG A 46 4.48 3.06 -13.24
N GLU A 47 4.67 2.88 -11.94
CA GLU A 47 5.61 3.71 -11.17
C GLU A 47 7.08 3.27 -11.41
N ALA A 48 7.33 1.97 -11.59
CA ALA A 48 8.67 1.43 -11.82
C ALA A 48 9.24 1.83 -13.19
N VAL A 49 8.42 1.87 -14.25
CA VAL A 49 8.81 2.32 -15.59
C VAL A 49 9.29 3.77 -15.56
N VAL A 50 8.65 4.65 -14.79
CA VAL A 50 9.11 6.05 -14.65
C VAL A 50 10.52 6.10 -14.07
N ALA A 51 10.79 5.32 -13.00
CA ALA A 51 12.12 5.26 -12.41
C ALA A 51 13.18 4.65 -13.35
N SER A 52 12.81 3.63 -14.15
CA SER A 52 13.69 3.08 -15.19
C SER A 52 14.04 4.15 -16.23
N THR A 53 13.04 4.90 -16.70
CA THR A 53 13.25 5.98 -17.68
C THR A 53 14.14 7.10 -17.12
N MET A 54 14.01 7.43 -15.82
CA MET A 54 14.92 8.38 -15.18
C MET A 54 16.38 7.93 -15.25
N LEU A 55 16.65 6.63 -15.01
CA LEU A 55 17.99 6.05 -15.09
C LEU A 55 18.51 5.99 -16.52
N GLU A 56 17.67 5.62 -17.49
CA GLU A 56 18.04 5.46 -18.90
C GLU A 56 18.29 6.79 -19.58
N THR A 57 17.49 7.82 -19.30
CA THR A 57 17.54 9.12 -19.99
C THR A 57 18.29 10.20 -19.22
N GLY A 58 18.52 10.01 -17.92
CA GLY A 58 19.05 11.06 -17.04
C GLY A 58 18.06 12.19 -16.74
N ASN A 59 16.80 12.12 -17.20
CA ASN A 59 15.79 13.13 -16.90
C ASN A 59 15.06 12.78 -15.59
N TRP A 60 15.46 13.42 -14.50
CA TRP A 60 14.88 13.21 -13.16
C TRP A 60 13.75 14.18 -12.81
N ILE A 61 13.39 15.09 -13.74
CA ILE A 61 12.35 16.10 -13.49
C ILE A 61 11.02 15.67 -14.10
N LEU A 62 10.96 15.47 -15.42
CA LEU A 62 9.74 15.14 -16.15
C LEU A 62 10.03 14.16 -17.30
N PRO A 63 10.36 12.88 -16.99
CA PRO A 63 10.64 11.90 -18.04
C PRO A 63 9.38 11.57 -18.83
N ARG A 64 9.58 11.17 -20.10
CA ARG A 64 8.55 10.57 -20.93
C ARG A 64 8.78 9.08 -21.02
N ASN A 65 7.81 8.30 -20.59
CA ASN A 65 7.89 6.85 -20.48
C ASN A 65 6.75 6.17 -21.23
N ASN A 66 6.76 4.87 -21.28
CA ASN A 66 5.65 4.01 -21.74
C ASN A 66 5.02 4.47 -23.06
N GLY A 67 5.83 4.66 -24.10
CA GLY A 67 5.36 5.08 -25.42
C GLY A 67 5.12 6.60 -25.57
N GLY A 68 5.63 7.41 -24.65
CA GLY A 68 5.55 8.87 -24.71
C GLY A 68 4.70 9.51 -23.61
N GLU A 69 4.15 8.73 -22.67
CA GLU A 69 3.42 9.24 -21.50
C GLU A 69 4.31 10.22 -20.71
N THR A 70 3.77 11.37 -20.39
CA THR A 70 4.44 12.33 -19.50
C THR A 70 4.26 11.91 -18.04
N ALA A 71 5.36 11.78 -17.29
CA ALA A 71 5.35 11.43 -15.88
C ALA A 71 5.00 12.64 -15.00
N TYR A 72 3.76 13.10 -15.07
CA TYR A 72 3.28 14.33 -14.41
C TYR A 72 3.09 14.23 -12.89
N LYS A 73 3.15 13.01 -12.33
CA LYS A 73 3.02 12.83 -10.87
C LYS A 73 4.26 13.33 -10.15
N PRO A 74 4.10 13.87 -8.91
CA PRO A 74 5.24 14.29 -8.10
C PRO A 74 6.27 13.18 -7.90
N PRO A 75 7.58 13.46 -7.92
CA PRO A 75 8.63 12.49 -8.22
C PRO A 75 9.19 11.71 -7.03
N MET A 76 8.75 11.96 -5.80
CA MET A 76 9.39 11.43 -4.58
C MET A 76 9.59 9.91 -4.61
N LEU A 77 8.56 9.14 -4.99
CA LEU A 77 8.69 7.68 -5.11
C LEU A 77 9.70 7.30 -6.17
N HIS A 78 9.60 7.92 -7.36
CA HIS A 78 10.46 7.62 -8.51
C HIS A 78 11.93 7.95 -8.21
N TRP A 79 12.19 9.08 -7.54
CA TRP A 79 13.54 9.43 -7.07
C TRP A 79 14.10 8.39 -6.09
N CYS A 80 13.30 7.96 -5.11
CA CYS A 80 13.72 6.90 -4.19
C CYS A 80 14.04 5.59 -4.92
N VAL A 81 13.16 5.15 -5.83
CA VAL A 81 13.35 3.91 -6.60
C VAL A 81 14.58 4.03 -7.52
N ALA A 82 14.70 5.11 -8.28
CA ALA A 82 15.81 5.32 -9.19
C ALA A 82 17.16 5.38 -8.43
N THR A 83 17.23 6.14 -7.32
CA THR A 83 18.43 6.23 -6.49
C THR A 83 18.86 4.86 -5.93
N LEU A 84 17.92 4.07 -5.42
CA LEU A 84 18.18 2.73 -4.89
C LEU A 84 18.58 1.72 -5.99
N SER A 85 18.10 1.94 -7.21
CA SER A 85 18.37 1.07 -8.36
C SER A 85 19.64 1.45 -9.12
N ALA A 86 20.10 2.70 -9.00
CA ALA A 86 21.27 3.23 -9.73
C ALA A 86 22.55 2.37 -9.58
N PRO A 87 22.92 1.88 -8.35
CA PRO A 87 24.08 1.02 -8.19
C PRO A 87 23.98 -0.33 -8.92
N LEU A 88 22.74 -0.79 -9.19
CA LEU A 88 22.47 -2.05 -9.88
C LEU A 88 22.28 -1.86 -11.39
N GLY A 89 22.26 -0.62 -11.86
CA GLY A 89 22.05 -0.26 -13.28
C GLY A 89 20.65 -0.60 -13.82
N LYS A 90 19.72 -1.09 -13.00
CA LYS A 90 18.35 -1.45 -13.40
C LYS A 90 17.39 -1.41 -12.22
N VAL A 91 16.14 -1.07 -12.51
CA VAL A 91 15.02 -1.23 -11.56
C VAL A 91 14.58 -2.68 -11.55
N SER A 92 14.29 -3.21 -10.37
CA SER A 92 13.70 -4.54 -10.15
C SER A 92 12.48 -4.42 -9.23
N GLU A 93 11.68 -5.50 -9.12
CA GLU A 93 10.56 -5.58 -8.20
C GLU A 93 11.01 -5.30 -6.76
N TYR A 94 12.18 -5.83 -6.39
CA TYR A 94 12.78 -5.62 -5.08
C TYR A 94 13.10 -4.14 -4.82
N THR A 95 13.88 -3.51 -5.70
CA THR A 95 14.29 -2.10 -5.53
C THR A 95 13.11 -1.14 -5.62
N ALA A 96 12.10 -1.47 -6.43
CA ALA A 96 10.89 -0.67 -6.58
C ALA A 96 10.04 -0.64 -5.29
N ARG A 97 10.03 -1.73 -4.51
CA ARG A 97 9.22 -1.85 -3.28
C ARG A 97 9.94 -1.38 -2.01
N ILE A 98 11.28 -1.29 -2.01
CA ILE A 98 12.06 -0.81 -0.84
C ILE A 98 11.54 0.53 -0.28
N PRO A 99 11.22 1.57 -1.08
CA PRO A 99 10.76 2.85 -0.52
C PRO A 99 9.50 2.71 0.33
N SER A 100 8.54 1.88 -0.07
CA SER A 100 7.33 1.63 0.70
C SER A 100 7.61 0.85 1.99
N ALA A 101 8.45 -0.18 1.93
CA ALA A 101 8.87 -0.97 3.09
C ALA A 101 9.64 -0.11 4.12
N ALA A 102 10.57 0.73 3.63
CA ALA A 102 11.30 1.68 4.47
C ALA A 102 10.38 2.71 5.12
N ALA A 103 9.41 3.25 4.37
CA ALA A 103 8.43 4.20 4.90
C ALA A 103 7.57 3.57 6.01
N ALA A 104 7.08 2.32 5.82
CA ALA A 104 6.35 1.59 6.85
C ALA A 104 7.20 1.34 8.10
N THR A 105 8.48 0.98 7.92
CA THR A 105 9.43 0.77 9.00
C THR A 105 9.66 2.04 9.81
N VAL A 106 10.00 3.14 9.14
CA VAL A 106 10.23 4.44 9.81
C VAL A 106 8.98 4.89 10.53
N LEU A 107 7.80 4.75 9.92
CA LEU A 107 6.54 5.12 10.55
C LEU A 107 6.21 4.23 11.76
N ALA A 108 6.52 2.95 11.72
CA ALA A 108 6.37 2.06 12.88
C ALA A 108 7.27 2.48 14.06
N LEU A 109 8.54 2.82 13.76
CA LEU A 109 9.47 3.34 14.77
C LEU A 109 8.99 4.67 15.35
N MET A 110 8.51 5.59 14.49
CA MET A 110 7.94 6.87 14.93
C MET A 110 6.68 6.66 15.79
N THR A 111 5.80 5.74 15.40
CA THR A 111 4.59 5.36 16.16
C THR A 111 4.96 4.83 17.53
N PHE A 112 5.94 3.93 17.59
CA PHE A 112 6.46 3.43 18.87
C PHE A 112 6.96 4.57 19.75
N LEU A 113 7.89 5.38 19.27
CA LEU A 113 8.51 6.45 20.05
C LEU A 113 7.49 7.51 20.48
N PHE A 114 6.54 7.84 19.59
CA PHE A 114 5.51 8.82 19.88
C PHE A 114 4.60 8.39 21.04
N PHE A 115 4.10 7.16 21.01
CA PHE A 115 3.18 6.67 22.04
C PHE A 115 3.91 6.15 23.29
N ALA A 116 5.10 5.59 23.16
CA ALA A 116 5.92 5.17 24.32
C ALA A 116 6.28 6.34 25.22
N LYS A 117 6.56 7.52 24.63
CA LYS A 117 6.86 8.73 25.40
C LYS A 117 5.64 9.26 26.17
N ARG A 118 4.41 9.12 25.59
CA ARG A 118 3.19 9.79 26.07
C ARG A 118 2.22 8.87 26.78
N SER A 119 2.51 7.57 26.79
CA SER A 119 1.70 6.57 27.45
C SER A 119 2.62 5.57 28.17
N ASP A 120 2.73 4.37 27.67
CA ASP A 120 3.56 3.30 28.20
C ASP A 120 4.41 2.67 27.09
N VAL A 121 5.65 2.25 27.42
CA VAL A 121 6.61 1.72 26.45
C VAL A 121 6.07 0.43 25.80
N GLN A 122 5.42 -0.44 26.57
CA GLN A 122 4.82 -1.67 26.04
C GLN A 122 3.63 -1.37 25.11
N LEU A 123 2.81 -0.38 25.48
CA LEU A 123 1.66 0.03 24.71
C LEU A 123 2.10 0.66 23.37
N GLY A 124 3.13 1.50 23.37
CA GLY A 124 3.73 2.03 22.15
C GLY A 124 4.28 0.93 21.24
N PHE A 125 4.93 -0.08 21.82
CA PHE A 125 5.43 -1.24 21.09
C PHE A 125 4.30 -2.05 20.45
N TRP A 126 3.23 -2.34 21.20
CA TRP A 126 2.07 -3.03 20.65
C TRP A 126 1.37 -2.23 19.55
N ALA A 127 1.25 -0.91 19.71
CA ALA A 127 0.69 -0.06 18.66
C ALA A 127 1.49 -0.18 17.36
N SER A 128 2.83 -0.21 17.43
CA SER A 128 3.68 -0.38 16.25
C SER A 128 3.57 -1.77 15.63
N LEU A 129 3.49 -2.83 16.45
CA LEU A 129 3.27 -4.18 15.94
C LEU A 129 1.90 -4.32 15.27
N ILE A 130 0.85 -3.79 15.87
CA ILE A 130 -0.50 -3.77 15.29
C ILE A 130 -0.49 -3.02 13.98
N PHE A 131 0.15 -1.85 13.93
CA PHE A 131 0.30 -1.07 12.69
C PHE A 131 0.92 -1.90 11.57
N LEU A 132 2.10 -2.52 11.81
CA LEU A 132 2.82 -3.32 10.81
C LEU A 132 2.08 -4.58 10.36
N THR A 133 1.23 -5.13 11.21
CA THR A 133 0.55 -6.41 10.99
C THR A 133 -0.93 -6.28 10.64
N THR A 134 -1.46 -5.07 10.53
CA THR A 134 -2.75 -4.88 9.86
C THR A 134 -2.61 -5.16 8.37
N PHE A 135 -3.58 -5.87 7.81
CA PHE A 135 -3.53 -6.35 6.42
C PHE A 135 -3.24 -5.24 5.40
N GLU A 136 -3.93 -4.11 5.50
CA GLU A 136 -3.77 -3.01 4.53
C GLU A 136 -2.40 -2.35 4.62
N VAL A 137 -1.84 -2.17 5.83
CA VAL A 137 -0.50 -1.61 6.02
C VAL A 137 0.57 -2.58 5.51
N HIS A 138 0.46 -3.87 5.87
CA HIS A 138 1.40 -4.89 5.43
C HIS A 138 1.46 -4.96 3.90
N ARG A 139 0.29 -5.05 3.26
CA ARG A 139 0.15 -5.03 1.80
C ARG A 139 0.74 -3.76 1.17
N ALA A 140 0.46 -2.57 1.75
CA ALA A 140 0.98 -1.30 1.25
C ALA A 140 2.50 -1.18 1.42
N ALA A 141 3.07 -1.76 2.48
CA ALA A 141 4.51 -1.80 2.72
C ALA A 141 5.25 -2.65 1.67
N ALA A 142 4.61 -3.68 1.12
CA ALA A 142 5.19 -4.60 0.13
C ALA A 142 4.87 -4.21 -1.33
N THR A 143 4.35 -3.01 -1.61
CA THR A 143 3.99 -2.58 -2.97
C THR A 143 4.70 -1.29 -3.39
N CYS A 144 5.07 -1.20 -4.68
CA CYS A 144 5.64 0.01 -5.28
C CYS A 144 4.53 1.04 -5.54
N ARG A 145 4.16 1.81 -4.49
CA ARG A 145 3.14 2.86 -4.57
C ARG A 145 3.48 4.06 -3.68
N VAL A 146 3.04 5.23 -4.09
CA VAL A 146 3.26 6.50 -3.37
C VAL A 146 2.56 6.55 -2.00
N ASP A 147 1.55 5.71 -1.77
CA ASP A 147 0.62 5.86 -0.65
C ASP A 147 1.26 5.61 0.71
N MET A 148 2.24 4.67 0.80
CA MET A 148 2.94 4.40 2.06
C MET A 148 3.92 5.53 2.42
N LEU A 149 4.62 6.10 1.41
CA LEU A 149 5.43 7.30 1.62
C LEU A 149 4.58 8.48 2.05
N LEU A 150 3.46 8.72 1.36
CA LEU A 150 2.52 9.78 1.74
C LEU A 150 2.03 9.61 3.19
N THR A 151 1.74 8.37 3.59
CA THR A 151 1.31 8.04 4.95
C THR A 151 2.39 8.39 5.98
N LEU A 152 3.65 8.03 5.72
CA LEU A 152 4.79 8.42 6.55
C LEU A 152 4.85 9.95 6.69
N PHE A 153 4.73 10.66 5.59
CA PHE A 153 4.88 12.12 5.58
C PHE A 153 3.72 12.84 6.27
N ILE A 154 2.47 12.41 6.06
CA ILE A 154 1.31 12.99 6.75
C ILE A 154 1.39 12.72 8.26
N VAL A 155 1.61 11.47 8.67
CA VAL A 155 1.64 11.11 10.09
C VAL A 155 2.89 11.66 10.77
N GLY A 156 4.03 11.65 10.07
CA GLY A 156 5.27 12.28 10.54
C GLY A 156 5.07 13.78 10.83
N ALA A 157 4.41 14.50 9.90
CA ALA A 157 4.05 15.90 10.12
C ALA A 157 3.11 16.08 11.32
N LEU A 158 2.07 15.24 11.45
CA LEU A 158 1.15 15.26 12.60
C LEU A 158 1.86 15.04 13.93
N PHE A 159 2.75 14.04 14.00
CA PHE A 159 3.54 13.81 15.22
C PHE A 159 4.45 14.98 15.57
N GLN A 160 5.06 15.63 14.58
CA GLN A 160 5.92 16.79 14.79
C GLN A 160 5.11 18.04 15.17
N LEU A 161 3.94 18.26 14.60
CA LEU A 161 3.03 19.34 14.96
C LEU A 161 2.47 19.15 16.38
N TYR A 162 2.18 17.90 16.78
CA TYR A 162 1.83 17.62 18.18
C TYR A 162 2.99 17.91 19.13
N GLN A 163 4.23 17.57 18.78
CA GLN A 163 5.40 17.92 19.58
C GLN A 163 5.62 19.45 19.64
N TRP A 164 5.26 20.16 18.58
CA TRP A 164 5.28 21.62 18.57
C TRP A 164 4.25 22.21 19.53
N TYR A 165 3.04 21.65 19.59
CA TYR A 165 2.05 21.98 20.61
C TYR A 165 2.58 21.76 22.04
N GLU A 166 3.23 20.62 22.32
CA GLU A 166 3.84 20.33 23.64
C GLU A 166 4.92 21.35 24.06
N ARG A 167 5.48 22.09 23.10
CA ARG A 167 6.45 23.18 23.32
C ARG A 167 5.80 24.56 23.26
N ASP A 168 4.51 24.66 23.54
CA ASP A 168 3.71 25.89 23.46
C ASP A 168 3.82 26.61 22.11
N MET A 169 3.98 25.84 21.02
CA MET A 169 4.17 26.35 19.65
C MET A 169 5.36 27.32 19.50
N LYS A 170 6.39 27.17 20.33
CA LYS A 170 7.62 27.96 20.25
C LYS A 170 8.52 27.50 19.09
N GLY A 171 9.08 28.47 18.37
CA GLY A 171 9.96 28.23 17.24
C GLY A 171 9.22 27.70 16.00
N VAL A 172 9.99 27.35 14.98
CA VAL A 172 9.49 26.83 13.70
C VAL A 172 9.55 25.29 13.73
N PRO A 173 8.45 24.57 13.43
CA PRO A 173 8.42 23.11 13.41
C PRO A 173 9.07 22.57 12.12
N LEU A 174 10.38 22.73 11.97
CA LEU A 174 11.12 22.44 10.73
C LEU A 174 10.88 21.02 10.21
N LEU A 175 10.89 20.01 11.11
CA LEU A 175 10.66 18.62 10.69
C LEU A 175 9.23 18.40 10.17
N ALA A 176 8.23 19.09 10.73
CA ALA A 176 6.86 19.03 10.18
C ALA A 176 6.81 19.64 8.78
N ILE A 177 7.48 20.77 8.57
CA ILE A 177 7.60 21.43 7.26
C ILE A 177 8.25 20.50 6.26
N LEU A 178 9.38 19.86 6.61
CA LEU A 178 10.07 18.90 5.73
C LEU A 178 9.21 17.69 5.39
N PHE A 179 8.50 17.12 6.36
CA PHE A 179 7.56 16.04 6.10
C PHE A 179 6.43 16.47 5.15
N MET A 180 5.83 17.63 5.35
CA MET A 180 4.78 18.15 4.47
C MET A 180 5.32 18.43 3.06
N SER A 181 6.52 19.01 2.92
CA SER A 181 7.18 19.22 1.63
C SER A 181 7.43 17.91 0.89
N ALA A 182 8.00 16.91 1.58
CA ALA A 182 8.24 15.59 1.00
C ALA A 182 6.94 14.88 0.62
N GLY A 183 5.91 15.01 1.45
CA GLY A 183 4.58 14.47 1.16
C GLY A 183 3.92 15.13 -0.06
N MET A 184 4.11 16.42 -0.26
CA MET A 184 3.64 17.12 -1.44
C MET A 184 4.37 16.65 -2.71
N LEU A 185 5.68 16.38 -2.61
CA LEU A 185 6.46 15.74 -3.68
C LEU A 185 6.13 14.25 -3.87
N ALA A 186 5.42 13.61 -2.94
CA ALA A 186 4.92 12.25 -3.11
C ALA A 186 3.55 12.20 -3.82
N LYS A 187 2.59 13.06 -3.43
CA LYS A 187 1.21 12.97 -3.96
C LYS A 187 0.49 14.32 -4.10
N GLY A 188 1.10 15.42 -3.73
CA GLY A 188 0.51 16.74 -3.89
C GLY A 188 -0.12 17.34 -2.61
N PRO A 189 -1.03 18.34 -2.74
CA PRO A 189 -1.43 19.27 -1.67
C PRO A 189 -2.04 18.64 -0.42
N VAL A 190 -2.60 17.43 -0.51
CA VAL A 190 -3.21 16.70 0.61
C VAL A 190 -2.23 16.51 1.77
N ALA A 191 -0.92 16.42 1.47
CA ALA A 191 0.13 16.22 2.47
C ALA A 191 0.39 17.46 3.34
N VAL A 192 -0.02 18.65 2.88
CA VAL A 192 0.03 19.90 3.65
C VAL A 192 -1.32 20.17 4.31
N PHE A 193 -2.40 19.96 3.54
CA PHE A 193 -3.76 20.25 4.02
C PHE A 193 -4.14 19.42 5.24
N LEU A 194 -4.01 18.09 5.19
CA LEU A 194 -4.47 17.22 6.28
C LEU A 194 -3.75 17.47 7.60
N PRO A 195 -2.40 17.53 7.69
CA PRO A 195 -1.73 17.84 8.94
C PRO A 195 -2.12 19.21 9.52
N CYS A 196 -2.21 20.24 8.68
CA CYS A 196 -2.63 21.57 9.12
C CYS A 196 -4.08 21.57 9.60
N PHE A 197 -5.00 20.92 8.88
CA PHE A 197 -6.42 20.87 9.22
C PHE A 197 -6.67 20.12 10.55
N VAL A 198 -6.09 18.94 10.72
CA VAL A 198 -6.21 18.16 11.95
C VAL A 198 -5.62 18.92 13.13
N THR A 199 -4.43 19.50 12.95
CA THR A 199 -3.77 20.28 14.01
C THR A 199 -4.55 21.54 14.34
N PHE A 200 -5.14 22.22 13.35
CA PHE A 200 -5.99 23.38 13.58
C PHE A 200 -7.17 23.04 14.49
N ILE A 201 -7.92 21.98 14.18
CA ILE A 201 -9.08 21.56 14.99
C ILE A 201 -8.63 21.14 16.40
N PHE A 202 -7.52 20.41 16.52
CA PHE A 202 -6.96 20.02 17.80
C PHE A 202 -6.58 21.23 18.66
N LEU A 203 -5.86 22.19 18.09
CA LEU A 203 -5.45 23.41 18.79
C LEU A 203 -6.64 24.31 19.16
N TRP A 204 -7.64 24.37 18.30
CA TRP A 204 -8.87 25.10 18.60
C TRP A 204 -9.60 24.58 19.85
N ILE A 205 -9.56 23.24 20.04
CA ILE A 205 -10.21 22.60 21.21
C ILE A 205 -9.32 22.69 22.46
N GLN A 206 -8.00 22.50 22.30
CA GLN A 206 -7.09 22.25 23.42
C GLN A 206 -6.23 23.44 23.82
N SER A 207 -6.00 24.42 22.93
CA SER A 207 -5.16 25.58 23.19
C SER A 207 -5.97 26.74 23.78
N THR A 208 -5.31 27.55 24.61
CA THR A 208 -5.83 28.82 25.09
C THR A 208 -5.48 29.99 24.16
N GLU A 209 -4.75 29.74 23.09
CA GLU A 209 -4.36 30.76 22.11
C GLU A 209 -5.56 31.28 21.32
N VAL A 210 -5.48 32.54 20.92
CA VAL A 210 -6.52 33.17 20.10
C VAL A 210 -6.53 32.57 18.69
N LEU A 211 -7.71 32.26 18.16
CA LEU A 211 -7.91 31.51 16.92
C LEU A 211 -7.14 32.08 15.73
N TRP A 212 -7.12 33.40 15.52
CA TRP A 212 -6.41 34.00 14.39
C TRP A 212 -4.89 33.79 14.46
N ARG A 213 -4.28 33.70 15.67
CA ARG A 213 -2.84 33.37 15.82
C ARG A 213 -2.55 31.93 15.44
N ILE A 214 -3.44 30.99 15.78
CA ILE A 214 -3.33 29.59 15.36
C ILE A 214 -3.36 29.52 13.84
N VAL A 215 -4.33 30.20 13.19
CA VAL A 215 -4.45 30.25 11.72
C VAL A 215 -3.19 30.82 11.08
N LEU A 216 -2.69 31.96 11.54
CA LEU A 216 -1.50 32.59 10.98
C LEU A 216 -0.24 31.70 11.13
N ARG A 217 -0.06 31.07 12.28
CA ARG A 217 1.09 30.17 12.50
C ARG A 217 1.01 28.95 11.57
N LEU A 218 -0.14 28.29 11.46
CA LEU A 218 -0.33 27.14 10.57
C LEU A 218 -0.23 27.54 9.09
N MET A 219 -0.73 28.71 8.73
CA MET A 219 -0.57 29.24 7.36
C MET A 219 0.90 29.50 7.04
N GLY A 220 1.68 30.08 7.96
CA GLY A 220 3.12 30.23 7.80
C GLY A 220 3.85 28.90 7.63
N VAL A 221 3.50 27.89 8.45
CA VAL A 221 4.04 26.52 8.32
C VAL A 221 3.68 25.91 6.97
N ALA A 222 2.43 26.06 6.52
CA ALA A 222 1.97 25.58 5.21
C ALA A 222 2.72 26.26 4.05
N LEU A 223 2.86 27.58 4.07
CA LEU A 223 3.58 28.33 3.04
C LEU A 223 5.06 27.91 2.96
N LEU A 224 5.73 27.73 4.10
CA LEU A 224 7.11 27.23 4.13
C LEU A 224 7.21 25.81 3.54
N ALA A 225 6.20 24.96 3.78
CA ALA A 225 6.17 23.60 3.23
C ALA A 225 5.99 23.55 1.71
N LEU A 226 5.50 24.62 1.09
CA LEU A 226 5.36 24.72 -0.38
C LEU A 226 6.66 25.08 -1.10
N LEU A 227 7.67 25.63 -0.43
CA LEU A 227 8.87 26.18 -1.08
C LEU A 227 9.66 25.11 -1.86
N LEU A 228 9.97 23.97 -1.24
CA LEU A 228 10.70 22.90 -1.94
C LEU A 228 9.90 22.28 -3.08
N PRO A 229 8.62 21.91 -2.91
CA PRO A 229 7.80 21.42 -4.02
C PRO A 229 7.68 22.43 -5.18
N ALA A 230 7.55 23.72 -4.89
CA ALA A 230 7.45 24.77 -5.92
C ALA A 230 8.63 24.76 -6.90
N ILE A 231 9.84 24.45 -6.42
CA ILE A 231 11.04 24.33 -7.26
C ILE A 231 10.85 23.21 -8.30
N TRP A 232 10.37 22.05 -7.87
CA TRP A 232 10.13 20.93 -8.80
C TRP A 232 8.99 21.23 -9.77
N TYR A 233 7.86 21.77 -9.30
CA TYR A 233 6.73 22.11 -10.16
C TYR A 233 7.14 23.15 -11.22
N TYR A 234 7.96 24.13 -10.85
CA TYR A 234 8.49 25.12 -11.78
C TYR A 234 9.44 24.48 -12.82
N ALA A 235 10.37 23.64 -12.39
CA ALA A 235 11.25 22.93 -13.29
C ALA A 235 10.50 21.98 -14.25
N ALA A 236 9.47 21.30 -13.77
CA ALA A 236 8.59 20.44 -14.58
C ALA A 236 7.76 21.26 -15.59
N TYR A 237 7.29 22.45 -15.19
CA TYR A 237 6.62 23.38 -16.10
C TYR A 237 7.54 23.86 -17.22
N LEU A 238 8.80 24.16 -16.94
CA LEU A 238 9.78 24.55 -17.96
C LEU A 238 10.00 23.44 -19.02
N GLN A 239 9.86 22.16 -18.63
CA GLN A 239 9.99 21.03 -19.56
C GLN A 239 8.68 20.65 -20.27
N GLY A 240 7.55 20.73 -19.58
CA GLY A 240 6.25 20.23 -20.05
C GLY A 240 5.26 21.30 -20.50
N GLY A 241 5.50 22.57 -20.17
CA GLY A 241 4.63 23.69 -20.55
C GLY A 241 3.20 23.59 -20.01
N GLU A 242 2.27 24.14 -20.74
CA GLU A 242 0.84 24.17 -20.40
C GLU A 242 0.22 22.76 -20.32
N SER A 243 0.68 21.81 -21.12
CA SER A 243 0.19 20.43 -21.09
C SER A 243 0.47 19.75 -19.74
N PHE A 244 1.63 20.03 -19.13
CA PHE A 244 1.94 19.56 -17.77
C PHE A 244 0.99 20.18 -16.73
N LEU A 245 0.73 21.49 -16.81
CA LEU A 245 -0.20 22.17 -15.88
C LEU A 245 -1.62 21.62 -15.98
N GLN A 246 -2.10 21.32 -17.20
CA GLN A 246 -3.41 20.69 -17.39
C GLN A 246 -3.50 19.33 -16.71
N LEU A 247 -2.48 18.46 -16.85
CA LEU A 247 -2.42 17.16 -16.18
C LEU A 247 -2.40 17.31 -14.65
N VAL A 248 -1.63 18.28 -14.12
CA VAL A 248 -1.58 18.57 -12.68
C VAL A 248 -2.94 19.07 -12.18
N TYR A 249 -3.60 19.94 -12.92
CA TYR A 249 -4.93 20.46 -12.59
C TYR A 249 -5.98 19.33 -12.59
N GLU A 250 -5.97 18.48 -13.61
CA GLU A 250 -6.87 17.34 -13.73
C GLU A 250 -6.72 16.37 -12.54
N GLU A 251 -5.49 15.99 -12.22
CA GLU A 251 -5.20 15.03 -11.15
C GLU A 251 -5.44 15.55 -9.73
N ASN A 252 -5.27 16.84 -9.48
CA ASN A 252 -5.43 17.38 -8.13
C ASN A 252 -6.79 18.05 -7.90
N VAL A 253 -7.32 18.77 -8.89
CA VAL A 253 -8.55 19.55 -8.75
C VAL A 253 -9.75 18.79 -9.31
N LEU A 254 -9.72 18.41 -10.59
CA LEU A 254 -10.87 17.75 -11.24
C LEU A 254 -11.15 16.38 -10.61
N ARG A 255 -10.10 15.64 -10.24
CA ARG A 255 -10.25 14.38 -9.50
C ARG A 255 -10.96 14.56 -8.16
N PHE A 256 -10.59 15.57 -7.38
CA PHE A 256 -11.24 15.87 -6.10
C PHE A 256 -12.71 16.24 -6.28
N LEU A 257 -13.01 17.03 -7.31
CA LEU A 257 -14.36 17.46 -7.65
C LEU A 257 -15.22 16.37 -8.34
N GLY A 258 -14.62 15.22 -8.70
CA GLY A 258 -15.29 14.15 -9.46
C GLY A 258 -15.68 14.57 -10.89
N LYS A 259 -14.88 15.44 -11.53
CA LYS A 259 -15.08 15.98 -12.89
C LYS A 259 -13.97 15.55 -13.86
N MET A 260 -13.37 14.39 -13.64
CA MET A 260 -12.34 13.85 -14.53
C MET A 260 -12.88 13.50 -15.91
N THR A 261 -12.04 13.61 -16.92
CA THR A 261 -12.36 13.24 -18.32
C THR A 261 -12.43 11.72 -18.51
N TYR A 262 -11.86 10.93 -17.58
CA TYR A 262 -11.85 9.46 -17.62
C TYR A 262 -12.37 8.84 -16.32
N ALA A 263 -12.87 7.60 -16.40
CA ALA A 263 -13.42 6.86 -15.26
C ALA A 263 -12.37 6.64 -14.16
N SER A 264 -12.65 7.09 -12.95
CA SER A 264 -11.75 7.02 -11.80
C SER A 264 -12.46 6.39 -10.61
N HIS A 265 -12.21 5.13 -10.32
CA HIS A 265 -12.54 4.40 -9.07
C HIS A 265 -13.70 5.00 -8.22
N GLU A 266 -14.82 5.34 -8.87
CA GLU A 266 -15.96 5.97 -8.18
C GLU A 266 -16.65 4.99 -7.25
N ASN A 267 -16.79 5.39 -6.00
CA ASN A 267 -17.40 4.58 -4.96
C ASN A 267 -18.28 5.45 -4.05
N GLY A 268 -19.33 4.85 -3.48
CA GLY A 268 -20.22 5.50 -2.53
C GLY A 268 -19.51 5.95 -1.23
N TRP A 269 -20.17 6.81 -0.45
CA TRP A 269 -19.63 7.34 0.82
C TRP A 269 -19.31 6.23 1.84
N TYR A 270 -20.02 5.10 1.79
CA TYR A 270 -19.87 3.95 2.71
C TYR A 270 -18.67 3.04 2.38
N TYR A 271 -17.98 3.26 1.27
CA TYR A 271 -16.89 2.43 0.76
C TYR A 271 -15.82 2.11 1.81
N TYR A 272 -15.44 3.09 2.62
CA TYR A 272 -14.37 2.89 3.58
C TYR A 272 -14.74 2.04 4.81
N PHE A 273 -16.00 1.82 5.13
CA PHE A 273 -16.39 0.98 6.27
C PHE A 273 -15.99 -0.49 6.10
N PRO A 274 -16.40 -1.19 5.03
CA PRO A 274 -15.92 -2.55 4.79
C PRO A 274 -14.41 -2.62 4.52
N ILE A 275 -13.84 -1.63 3.85
CA ILE A 275 -12.39 -1.55 3.61
C ILE A 275 -11.61 -1.46 4.91
N LEU A 276 -12.04 -0.63 5.85
CA LEU A 276 -11.40 -0.51 7.15
C LEU A 276 -11.52 -1.81 7.96
N ALA A 277 -12.69 -2.45 7.93
CA ALA A 277 -12.90 -3.73 8.59
C ALA A 277 -11.98 -4.83 8.03
N ALA A 278 -11.83 -4.92 6.72
CA ALA A 278 -10.91 -5.86 6.07
C ALA A 278 -9.44 -5.47 6.29
N GLY A 279 -9.12 -4.20 6.16
CA GLY A 279 -7.75 -3.69 6.30
C GLY A 279 -7.17 -3.82 7.71
N LEU A 280 -8.01 -3.81 8.74
CA LEU A 280 -7.60 -4.03 10.13
C LEU A 280 -7.45 -5.52 10.51
N LEU A 281 -7.71 -6.47 9.60
CA LEU A 281 -7.46 -7.89 9.91
C LEU A 281 -6.00 -8.10 10.33
N PRO A 282 -5.73 -8.98 11.30
CA PRO A 282 -6.69 -9.85 12.01
C PRO A 282 -7.40 -9.17 13.20
N TYR A 283 -7.10 -7.93 13.52
CA TYR A 283 -7.58 -7.24 14.74
C TYR A 283 -9.07 -6.91 14.70
N THR A 284 -9.68 -6.83 13.52
CA THR A 284 -11.15 -6.74 13.37
C THR A 284 -11.85 -7.90 14.06
N LEU A 285 -11.27 -9.11 14.02
CA LEU A 285 -11.81 -10.28 14.73
C LEU A 285 -11.77 -10.05 16.25
N THR A 286 -10.67 -9.51 16.78
CA THR A 286 -10.58 -9.19 18.20
C THR A 286 -11.59 -8.12 18.60
N LEU A 287 -11.78 -7.07 17.77
CA LEU A 287 -12.81 -6.04 17.99
C LEU A 287 -14.21 -6.68 18.04
N LEU A 288 -14.54 -7.54 17.08
CA LEU A 288 -15.81 -8.26 17.02
C LEU A 288 -16.03 -9.11 18.27
N PHE A 289 -15.06 -9.95 18.64
CA PHE A 289 -15.19 -10.82 19.80
C PHE A 289 -15.12 -10.08 21.13
N SER A 290 -14.61 -8.87 21.17
CA SER A 290 -14.61 -8.04 22.39
C SER A 290 -16.00 -7.62 22.85
N ILE A 291 -17.00 -7.65 21.94
CA ILE A 291 -18.40 -7.40 22.25
C ILE A 291 -18.95 -8.54 23.15
N PHE A 292 -18.46 -9.75 22.93
CA PHE A 292 -18.84 -10.94 23.66
C PHE A 292 -17.92 -11.18 24.88
N GLY A 293 -18.33 -12.06 25.75
CA GLY A 293 -17.57 -12.39 26.95
C GLY A 293 -17.91 -11.53 28.17
N ARG A 294 -17.89 -12.13 29.36
CA ARG A 294 -18.16 -11.47 30.64
C ARG A 294 -16.86 -10.94 31.25
N PRO A 295 -16.86 -9.75 31.86
CA PRO A 295 -15.73 -9.27 32.63
C PRO A 295 -15.38 -10.21 33.78
N ARG A 296 -14.10 -10.43 34.05
CA ARG A 296 -13.61 -11.35 35.07
C ARG A 296 -14.03 -10.95 36.49
N ASN A 297 -14.07 -9.67 36.78
CA ASN A 297 -14.28 -9.13 38.13
C ASN A 297 -15.76 -8.95 38.48
N GLY A 298 -16.70 -9.59 37.80
CA GLY A 298 -18.12 -9.51 38.16
C GLY A 298 -18.67 -8.07 38.20
N ALA A 299 -17.94 -7.10 37.64
CA ALA A 299 -18.41 -5.73 37.57
C ALA A 299 -19.77 -5.75 36.91
N LYS A 300 -20.82 -5.76 37.72
CA LYS A 300 -22.19 -5.58 37.27
C LYS A 300 -22.15 -4.34 36.40
N TYR A 301 -22.36 -4.54 35.12
CA TYR A 301 -22.60 -3.43 34.20
C TYR A 301 -23.70 -2.60 34.87
N LYS A 302 -23.33 -1.50 35.53
CA LYS A 302 -24.35 -0.59 36.03
C LYS A 302 -25.17 -0.23 34.81
N PRO A 303 -26.48 -0.52 34.79
CA PRO A 303 -27.30 -0.20 33.65
C PRO A 303 -27.05 1.28 33.40
N VAL A 304 -26.58 1.57 32.21
CA VAL A 304 -26.28 2.92 31.80
C VAL A 304 -27.59 3.68 31.90
N VAL A 305 -27.71 4.55 32.91
CA VAL A 305 -28.76 5.55 32.97
C VAL A 305 -28.89 6.12 31.56
N LYS A 306 -30.12 6.34 31.08
CA LYS A 306 -30.43 6.95 29.78
C LYS A 306 -29.80 8.34 29.70
N ILE A 307 -28.46 8.40 29.50
CA ILE A 307 -27.73 9.62 29.25
C ILE A 307 -27.92 9.92 27.77
N ASN A 308 -28.34 11.14 27.44
CA ASN A 308 -28.40 11.61 26.06
C ASN A 308 -27.10 11.28 25.33
N PHE A 309 -27.19 10.66 24.16
CA PHE A 309 -26.05 10.23 23.34
C PHE A 309 -25.01 11.33 23.15
N VAL A 310 -25.46 12.57 22.91
CA VAL A 310 -24.59 13.78 22.78
C VAL A 310 -23.82 14.05 24.08
N ARG A 311 -24.45 13.96 25.24
CA ARG A 311 -23.79 14.18 26.53
C ARG A 311 -22.73 13.10 26.80
N ARG A 312 -22.96 11.88 26.38
CA ARG A 312 -22.02 10.77 26.51
C ARG A 312 -20.77 10.97 25.63
N ILE A 313 -20.96 11.47 24.39
CA ILE A 313 -19.84 11.82 23.50
C ILE A 313 -19.05 12.99 24.10
N THR A 314 -19.69 14.06 24.54
CA THR A 314 -19.01 15.24 25.09
C THR A 314 -18.27 14.94 26.39
N GLU A 315 -18.82 14.12 27.28
CA GLU A 315 -18.15 13.65 28.50
C GLU A 315 -16.98 12.73 28.16
N GLY A 316 -17.14 11.85 27.16
CA GLY A 316 -16.06 11.00 26.63
C GLY A 316 -14.90 11.81 26.05
N LEU A 317 -15.18 12.81 25.24
CA LEU A 317 -14.15 13.70 24.66
C LEU A 317 -13.43 14.52 25.75
N ARG A 318 -14.16 15.02 26.74
CA ARG A 318 -13.59 15.77 27.87
C ARG A 318 -12.74 14.91 28.81
N SER A 319 -12.96 13.60 28.86
CA SER A 319 -12.16 12.66 29.66
C SER A 319 -10.88 12.19 28.97
N MET A 320 -10.71 12.47 27.67
CA MET A 320 -9.51 12.13 26.92
C MET A 320 -8.33 13.03 27.31
N ASN A 321 -7.16 12.43 27.47
CA ASN A 321 -5.94 13.22 27.53
C ASN A 321 -5.58 13.77 26.13
N SER A 322 -4.66 14.75 26.08
CA SER A 322 -4.34 15.46 24.84
C SER A 322 -3.90 14.54 23.70
N VAL A 323 -3.13 13.47 23.99
CA VAL A 323 -2.68 12.53 22.95
C VAL A 323 -3.81 11.63 22.45
N GLU A 324 -4.74 11.27 23.32
CA GLU A 324 -5.93 10.52 22.94
C GLU A 324 -6.84 11.38 22.07
N LEU A 325 -7.14 12.60 22.49
CA LEU A 325 -7.94 13.53 21.69
C LEU A 325 -7.33 13.78 20.32
N PHE A 326 -6.01 14.03 20.27
CA PHE A 326 -5.29 14.24 19.00
C PHE A 326 -5.40 13.02 18.09
N SER A 327 -5.20 11.81 18.64
CA SER A 327 -5.32 10.55 17.89
C SER A 327 -6.74 10.33 17.37
N PHE A 328 -7.76 10.62 18.20
CA PHE A 328 -9.16 10.51 17.81
C PHE A 328 -9.51 11.48 16.68
N LEU A 329 -9.10 12.75 16.80
CA LEU A 329 -9.32 13.77 15.77
C LEU A 329 -8.59 13.41 14.48
N SER A 330 -7.37 12.88 14.55
CA SER A 330 -6.64 12.40 13.38
C SER A 330 -7.40 11.31 12.65
N ILE A 331 -7.93 10.31 13.36
CA ILE A 331 -8.76 9.25 12.75
C ILE A 331 -10.02 9.87 12.11
N LEU A 332 -10.78 10.64 12.88
CA LEU A 332 -12.09 11.13 12.48
C LEU A 332 -12.00 12.08 11.28
N LEU A 333 -11.11 13.08 11.34
CA LEU A 333 -11.04 14.14 10.33
C LEU A 333 -10.44 13.61 9.02
N ILE A 334 -9.40 12.75 9.08
CA ILE A 334 -8.82 12.12 7.87
C ILE A 334 -9.84 11.17 7.24
N PHE A 335 -10.56 10.38 8.04
CA PHE A 335 -11.59 9.48 7.53
C PHE A 335 -12.72 10.25 6.83
N ILE A 336 -13.27 11.29 7.47
CA ILE A 336 -14.31 12.15 6.89
C ILE A 336 -13.81 12.80 5.60
N PHE A 337 -12.59 13.35 5.59
CA PHE A 337 -12.00 13.98 4.42
C PHE A 337 -12.01 13.04 3.21
N TYR A 338 -11.57 11.80 3.36
CA TYR A 338 -11.54 10.85 2.26
C TYR A 338 -12.91 10.26 1.90
N CYS A 339 -13.93 10.37 2.76
CA CYS A 339 -15.31 10.01 2.40
C CYS A 339 -15.93 10.99 1.39
N ILE A 340 -15.48 12.25 1.34
CA ILE A 340 -16.07 13.31 0.50
C ILE A 340 -15.85 13.07 -1.00
N PRO A 341 -14.62 12.85 -1.53
CA PRO A 341 -14.39 12.69 -2.95
C PRO A 341 -15.08 11.42 -3.50
N LYS A 342 -15.53 11.47 -4.77
CA LYS A 342 -16.09 10.29 -5.46
C LYS A 342 -15.04 9.21 -5.71
N SER A 343 -13.84 9.62 -6.14
CA SER A 343 -12.71 8.70 -6.39
C SER A 343 -12.11 8.21 -5.07
N LYS A 344 -12.26 6.90 -4.79
CA LYS A 344 -11.83 6.26 -3.54
C LYS A 344 -10.96 5.03 -3.81
N ARG A 345 -9.89 4.89 -3.02
CA ARG A 345 -9.05 3.68 -2.96
C ARG A 345 -8.78 3.30 -1.52
N SER A 346 -8.63 2.00 -1.24
CA SER A 346 -8.37 1.49 0.12
C SER A 346 -7.17 2.16 0.79
N VAL A 347 -6.11 2.39 0.03
CA VAL A 347 -4.85 2.98 0.52
C VAL A 347 -4.94 4.46 0.95
N TYR A 348 -6.02 5.18 0.62
CA TYR A 348 -6.12 6.60 0.99
C TYR A 348 -6.28 6.80 2.50
N ILE A 349 -6.90 5.84 3.18
CA ILE A 349 -7.09 5.92 4.65
C ILE A 349 -5.90 5.38 5.45
N LEU A 350 -4.78 4.99 4.81
CA LEU A 350 -3.58 4.53 5.52
C LEU A 350 -3.11 5.47 6.65
N PRO A 351 -3.18 6.81 6.53
CA PRO A 351 -2.74 7.70 7.60
C PRO A 351 -3.50 7.57 8.94
N ILE A 352 -4.68 6.94 8.98
CA ILE A 352 -5.39 6.72 10.24
C ILE A 352 -4.88 5.49 11.02
N TYR A 353 -4.19 4.55 10.37
CA TYR A 353 -3.81 3.26 10.97
C TYR A 353 -2.87 3.38 12.19
N PRO A 354 -1.84 4.26 12.23
CA PRO A 354 -1.02 4.43 13.44
C PRO A 354 -1.84 4.83 14.67
N PHE A 355 -2.83 5.70 14.49
CA PHE A 355 -3.73 6.16 15.56
C PHE A 355 -4.75 5.10 15.96
N LEU A 356 -5.29 4.34 14.99
CA LEU A 356 -6.16 3.18 15.29
C LEU A 356 -5.40 2.09 16.04
N SER A 357 -4.16 1.83 15.65
CA SER A 357 -3.30 0.84 16.30
C SER A 357 -3.04 1.20 17.77
N PHE A 358 -2.92 2.48 18.10
CA PHE A 358 -2.83 2.93 19.49
C PHE A 358 -4.09 2.56 20.29
N TYR A 359 -5.28 2.80 19.75
CA TYR A 359 -6.52 2.42 20.43
C TYR A 359 -6.71 0.90 20.53
N ILE A 360 -6.31 0.15 19.51
CA ILE A 360 -6.34 -1.32 19.54
C ILE A 360 -5.33 -1.84 20.59
N ALA A 361 -4.15 -1.23 20.72
CA ALA A 361 -3.19 -1.58 21.76
C ALA A 361 -3.75 -1.34 23.18
N LYS A 362 -4.46 -0.22 23.40
CA LYS A 362 -5.19 0.04 24.65
C LYS A 362 -6.28 -1.01 24.91
N LEU A 363 -7.02 -1.36 23.86
CA LEU A 363 -8.01 -2.44 23.96
C LEU A 363 -7.36 -3.78 24.33
N PHE A 364 -6.22 -4.12 23.75
CA PHE A 364 -5.47 -5.34 24.09
C PHE A 364 -5.04 -5.36 25.55
N ALA A 365 -4.56 -4.23 26.08
CA ALA A 365 -4.23 -4.08 27.48
C ALA A 365 -5.46 -4.32 28.39
N TYR A 366 -6.60 -3.76 28.02
CA TYR A 366 -7.87 -3.98 28.71
C TYR A 366 -8.32 -5.45 28.62
N LEU A 367 -8.36 -6.01 27.41
CA LEU A 367 -8.82 -7.39 27.19
C LEU A 367 -7.95 -8.41 27.90
N ARG A 368 -6.63 -8.21 27.92
CA ARG A 368 -5.68 -9.06 28.64
C ARG A 368 -6.03 -9.21 30.12
N ASN A 369 -6.42 -8.11 30.74
CA ASN A 369 -6.69 -8.07 32.18
C ASN A 369 -8.13 -8.45 32.51
N GLU A 370 -9.10 -7.91 31.78
CA GLU A 370 -10.51 -7.97 32.15
C GLU A 370 -11.34 -8.98 31.34
N LYS A 371 -11.05 -9.14 30.02
CA LYS A 371 -11.85 -9.98 29.12
C LYS A 371 -10.99 -10.84 28.17
N PRO A 372 -10.17 -11.76 28.66
CA PRO A 372 -9.23 -12.52 27.81
C PRO A 372 -9.92 -13.41 26.76
N PHE A 373 -11.22 -13.60 26.83
CA PHE A 373 -12.00 -14.40 25.89
C PHE A 373 -11.77 -13.97 24.43
N ALA A 374 -11.87 -12.68 24.12
CA ALA A 374 -11.70 -12.17 22.76
C ALA A 374 -10.30 -12.48 22.19
N LEU A 375 -9.24 -12.28 22.98
CA LEU A 375 -7.87 -12.62 22.59
C LEU A 375 -7.70 -14.13 22.35
N ARG A 376 -8.30 -14.96 23.21
CA ARG A 376 -8.24 -16.42 23.07
C ARG A 376 -8.94 -16.90 21.81
N VAL A 377 -10.13 -16.40 21.52
CA VAL A 377 -10.88 -16.81 20.31
C VAL A 377 -10.17 -16.35 19.06
N THR A 378 -9.70 -15.08 19.03
CA THR A 378 -8.91 -14.58 17.88
C THR A 378 -7.67 -15.44 17.64
N GLY A 379 -6.88 -15.70 18.69
CA GLY A 379 -5.69 -16.52 18.55
C GLY A 379 -6.01 -17.98 18.17
N ALA A 380 -7.10 -18.57 18.68
CA ALA A 380 -7.53 -19.91 18.30
C ALA A 380 -7.92 -20.02 16.82
N LEU A 381 -8.62 -19.02 16.28
CA LEU A 381 -8.94 -18.95 14.84
C LEU A 381 -7.69 -18.81 13.98
N LEU A 382 -6.75 -17.95 14.36
CA LEU A 382 -5.49 -17.79 13.65
C LEU A 382 -4.63 -19.07 13.73
N ALA A 383 -4.60 -19.74 14.87
CA ALA A 383 -3.91 -21.02 15.04
C ALA A 383 -4.55 -22.13 14.19
N ALA A 384 -5.88 -22.17 14.11
CA ALA A 384 -6.58 -23.10 13.22
C ALA A 384 -6.20 -22.86 11.74
N ILE A 385 -6.15 -21.60 11.29
CA ILE A 385 -5.68 -21.26 9.94
C ILE A 385 -4.23 -21.71 9.75
N ALA A 386 -3.36 -21.49 10.73
CA ALA A 386 -1.95 -21.86 10.69
C ALA A 386 -1.71 -23.38 10.59
N PHE A 387 -2.65 -24.21 11.03
CA PHE A 387 -2.63 -25.67 10.82
C PHE A 387 -3.32 -26.07 9.52
N ILE A 388 -4.51 -25.50 9.22
CA ILE A 388 -5.31 -25.88 8.05
C ILE A 388 -4.56 -25.58 6.75
N VAL A 389 -3.87 -24.44 6.66
CA VAL A 389 -3.19 -24.02 5.43
C VAL A 389 -2.05 -24.97 5.05
N PRO A 390 -1.07 -25.30 5.94
CA PRO A 390 -0.03 -26.28 5.63
C PRO A 390 -0.57 -27.68 5.36
N PHE A 391 -1.61 -28.11 6.09
CA PHE A 391 -2.26 -29.39 5.84
C PHE A 391 -2.95 -29.42 4.47
N GLY A 392 -3.59 -28.33 4.08
CA GLY A 392 -4.17 -28.18 2.73
C GLY A 392 -3.12 -28.28 1.62
N VAL A 393 -1.95 -27.65 1.81
CA VAL A 393 -0.81 -27.83 0.89
C VAL A 393 -0.41 -29.28 0.78
N LEU A 394 -0.20 -29.97 1.90
CA LEU A 394 0.13 -31.38 1.91
C LEU A 394 -0.94 -32.22 1.18
N ALA A 395 -2.21 -31.98 1.46
CA ALA A 395 -3.33 -32.72 0.85
C ALA A 395 -3.39 -32.53 -0.68
N VAL A 396 -2.99 -31.36 -1.19
CA VAL A 396 -2.87 -31.09 -2.63
C VAL A 396 -1.68 -31.83 -3.22
N CYS A 397 -0.52 -31.78 -2.58
CA CYS A 397 0.70 -32.43 -3.05
C CYS A 397 0.57 -33.96 -3.08
N GLU A 398 -0.08 -34.55 -2.09
CA GLU A 398 -0.37 -35.99 -2.02
C GLU A 398 -1.55 -36.43 -2.91
N GLY A 399 -2.18 -35.49 -3.64
CA GLY A 399 -3.29 -35.76 -4.54
C GLY A 399 -4.61 -36.13 -3.85
N TRP A 400 -4.73 -35.90 -2.54
CA TRP A 400 -5.98 -36.11 -1.79
C TRP A 400 -7.08 -35.14 -2.23
N ILE A 401 -6.68 -33.93 -2.62
CA ILE A 401 -7.57 -32.93 -3.21
C ILE A 401 -7.27 -32.89 -4.72
N LYS A 402 -8.28 -33.17 -5.55
CA LYS A 402 -8.14 -33.20 -7.02
C LYS A 402 -8.62 -31.89 -7.64
N PRO A 403 -8.05 -31.45 -8.79
CA PRO A 403 -8.48 -30.24 -9.49
C PRO A 403 -9.97 -30.22 -9.87
N SER A 404 -10.62 -31.38 -9.97
CA SER A 404 -12.04 -31.52 -10.25
C SER A 404 -12.98 -30.95 -9.17
N ILE A 405 -12.46 -30.57 -8.00
CA ILE A 405 -13.25 -29.89 -6.96
C ILE A 405 -13.72 -28.49 -7.39
N PHE A 406 -13.02 -27.86 -8.33
CA PHE A 406 -13.35 -26.52 -8.76
C PHE A 406 -14.44 -26.51 -9.82
N HIS A 407 -15.48 -25.70 -9.61
CA HIS A 407 -16.61 -25.50 -10.50
C HIS A 407 -16.85 -24.01 -10.75
N GLY A 408 -17.51 -23.68 -11.86
CA GLY A 408 -17.89 -22.31 -12.20
C GLY A 408 -16.83 -21.53 -12.98
N LYS A 409 -17.01 -20.22 -13.07
CA LYS A 409 -16.26 -19.29 -13.95
C LYS A 409 -14.72 -19.35 -13.79
N HIS A 410 -14.23 -19.63 -12.60
CA HIS A 410 -12.80 -19.64 -12.27
C HIS A 410 -12.22 -21.06 -12.06
N ALA A 411 -12.96 -22.11 -12.48
CA ALA A 411 -12.55 -23.48 -12.24
C ALA A 411 -11.20 -23.84 -12.89
N VAL A 412 -11.00 -23.42 -14.14
CA VAL A 412 -9.76 -23.67 -14.89
C VAL A 412 -8.57 -22.96 -14.24
N GLU A 413 -8.72 -21.70 -13.88
CA GLU A 413 -7.68 -20.91 -13.23
C GLU A 413 -7.29 -21.50 -11.86
N ASN A 414 -8.28 -21.87 -11.04
CA ASN A 414 -8.03 -22.48 -9.74
C ASN A 414 -7.41 -23.87 -9.84
N ALA A 415 -7.82 -24.68 -10.83
CA ALA A 415 -7.21 -25.98 -11.11
C ALA A 415 -5.74 -25.82 -11.52
N PHE A 416 -5.42 -24.84 -12.36
CA PHE A 416 -4.06 -24.52 -12.77
C PHE A 416 -3.18 -24.11 -11.57
N LEU A 417 -3.68 -23.22 -10.70
CA LEU A 417 -2.98 -22.82 -9.47
C LEU A 417 -2.71 -24.03 -8.55
N MET A 418 -3.66 -24.93 -8.43
CA MET A 418 -3.51 -26.15 -7.63
C MET A 418 -2.49 -27.10 -8.24
N GLN A 419 -2.46 -27.25 -9.56
CA GLN A 419 -1.44 -28.06 -10.27
C GLN A 419 -0.03 -27.48 -10.07
N ASN A 420 0.13 -26.14 -10.15
CA ASN A 420 1.39 -25.48 -9.87
C ASN A 420 1.86 -25.70 -8.42
N LEU A 421 0.93 -25.70 -7.46
CA LEU A 421 1.21 -26.01 -6.07
C LEU A 421 1.69 -27.48 -5.92
N ALA A 422 1.01 -28.42 -6.56
CA ALA A 422 1.35 -29.84 -6.53
C ALA A 422 2.70 -30.16 -7.19
N ALA A 423 3.06 -29.43 -8.25
CA ALA A 423 4.31 -29.59 -8.99
C ALA A 423 5.50 -28.84 -8.36
N MET A 424 5.28 -28.15 -7.24
CA MET A 424 6.30 -27.30 -6.63
C MET A 424 7.37 -28.13 -5.92
N ASP A 425 8.63 -27.82 -6.21
CA ASP A 425 9.76 -28.38 -5.46
C ASP A 425 9.86 -27.74 -4.06
N PHE A 426 9.84 -28.57 -3.01
CA PHE A 426 9.92 -28.17 -1.62
C PHE A 426 11.39 -28.08 -1.15
N GLY A 427 12.12 -27.10 -1.69
CA GLY A 427 13.42 -26.75 -1.14
C GLY A 427 13.34 -26.25 0.31
N PHE A 428 14.49 -26.24 1.00
CA PHE A 428 14.61 -25.90 2.42
C PHE A 428 13.88 -24.60 2.82
N LEU A 429 14.00 -23.53 2.01
CA LEU A 429 13.36 -22.25 2.30
C LEU A 429 11.82 -22.33 2.26
N ARG A 430 11.27 -23.04 1.27
CA ARG A 430 9.80 -23.22 1.16
C ARG A 430 9.25 -24.03 2.32
N LEU A 431 10.01 -25.04 2.76
CA LEU A 431 9.65 -25.82 3.95
C LEU A 431 9.63 -24.95 5.20
N LEU A 432 10.59 -24.03 5.37
CA LEU A 432 10.57 -23.06 6.47
C LEU A 432 9.30 -22.18 6.45
N PHE A 433 8.87 -21.74 5.28
CA PHE A 433 7.65 -20.91 5.14
C PHE A 433 6.37 -21.69 5.48
N ILE A 434 6.34 -23.01 5.25
CA ILE A 434 5.23 -23.89 5.63
C ILE A 434 5.24 -24.15 7.15
N ILE A 435 6.42 -24.34 7.74
CA ILE A 435 6.56 -24.70 9.15
C ILE A 435 6.40 -23.49 10.08
N ALA A 436 6.76 -22.28 9.63
CA ALA A 436 6.71 -21.07 10.46
C ALA A 436 5.35 -20.83 11.14
N PRO A 437 4.19 -20.87 10.45
CA PRO A 437 2.89 -20.71 11.08
C PRO A 437 2.57 -21.85 12.04
N ILE A 438 3.01 -23.08 11.79
CA ILE A 438 2.81 -24.24 12.69
C ILE A 438 3.54 -24.02 14.01
N ILE A 439 4.82 -23.62 13.95
CA ILE A 439 5.61 -23.31 15.16
C ILE A 439 4.93 -22.20 15.96
N ALA A 440 4.48 -21.16 15.29
CA ALA A 440 3.77 -20.05 15.92
C ALA A 440 2.45 -20.49 16.56
N ALA A 441 1.70 -21.39 15.91
CA ALA A 441 0.46 -21.95 16.44
C ALA A 441 0.71 -22.85 17.68
N VAL A 442 1.74 -23.66 17.63
CA VAL A 442 2.17 -24.48 18.79
C VAL A 442 2.56 -23.58 19.96
N TYR A 443 3.35 -22.52 19.70
CA TYR A 443 3.68 -21.53 20.73
C TYR A 443 2.43 -20.90 21.34
N TYR A 444 1.44 -20.54 20.51
CA TYR A 444 0.16 -20.01 20.99
C TYR A 444 -0.58 -21.02 21.86
N LEU A 445 -0.66 -22.30 21.48
CA LEU A 445 -1.35 -23.35 22.24
C LEU A 445 -0.74 -23.56 23.64
N PHE A 446 0.57 -23.38 23.79
CA PHE A 446 1.21 -23.42 25.10
C PHE A 446 0.94 -22.17 25.97
N HIS A 447 0.63 -21.02 25.35
CA HIS A 447 0.55 -19.74 26.06
C HIS A 447 -0.85 -19.08 26.05
N PHE A 448 -1.87 -19.67 25.43
CA PHE A 448 -3.20 -19.04 25.28
C PHE A 448 -3.93 -18.79 26.61
N ARG A 449 -3.55 -19.51 27.70
CA ARG A 449 -4.07 -19.31 29.06
C ARG A 449 -3.24 -18.33 29.89
N ASP A 450 -2.00 -18.06 29.46
CA ASP A 450 -1.11 -17.14 30.15
C ASP A 450 -1.45 -15.69 29.73
N ARG A 451 -2.01 -14.93 30.67
CA ARG A 451 -2.41 -13.55 30.43
C ARG A 451 -1.24 -12.62 30.06
N PHE A 452 -0.02 -12.93 30.47
CA PHE A 452 1.14 -12.09 30.17
C PHE A 452 1.69 -12.37 28.77
N ARG A 453 1.58 -13.59 28.29
CA ARG A 453 2.15 -14.04 27.01
C ARG A 453 1.15 -14.13 25.86
N ILE A 454 -0.16 -14.12 26.13
CA ILE A 454 -1.19 -14.29 25.09
C ILE A 454 -1.09 -13.25 23.97
N VAL A 455 -0.83 -11.97 24.30
CA VAL A 455 -0.69 -10.91 23.30
C VAL A 455 0.56 -11.12 22.44
N GLN A 456 1.68 -11.50 23.07
CA GLN A 456 2.91 -11.87 22.38
C GLN A 456 2.68 -13.08 21.45
N ALA A 457 1.98 -14.11 21.95
CA ALA A 457 1.67 -15.30 21.16
C ALA A 457 0.81 -15.00 19.93
N ILE A 458 -0.14 -14.06 20.04
CA ILE A 458 -0.92 -13.58 18.88
C ILE A 458 -0.02 -12.89 17.86
N PHE A 459 0.90 -12.00 18.27
CA PHE A 459 1.83 -11.36 17.34
C PHE A 459 2.75 -12.37 16.64
N ILE A 460 3.33 -13.32 17.38
CA ILE A 460 4.15 -14.38 16.79
C ILE A 460 3.35 -15.18 15.77
N LEU A 461 2.09 -15.49 16.09
CA LEU A 461 1.20 -16.21 15.18
C LEU A 461 0.89 -15.42 13.89
N VAL A 462 0.61 -14.13 14.03
CA VAL A 462 0.37 -13.26 12.87
C VAL A 462 1.62 -13.15 11.99
N PHE A 463 2.81 -12.99 12.59
CA PHE A 463 4.06 -12.97 11.83
C PHE A 463 4.35 -14.30 11.13
N GLY A 464 4.12 -15.44 11.81
CA GLY A 464 4.26 -16.76 11.20
C GLY A 464 3.35 -16.94 9.98
N LEU A 465 2.11 -16.45 10.05
CA LEU A 465 1.17 -16.45 8.93
C LEU A 465 1.64 -15.54 7.78
N TYR A 466 2.17 -14.33 8.06
CA TYR A 466 2.71 -13.45 7.03
C TYR A 466 3.96 -14.02 6.35
N ILE A 467 4.86 -14.65 7.09
CA ILE A 467 6.04 -15.33 6.50
C ILE A 467 5.59 -16.40 5.49
N SER A 468 4.57 -17.18 5.84
CA SER A 468 4.01 -18.18 4.93
C SER A 468 3.29 -17.55 3.73
N LEU A 469 2.49 -16.52 3.97
CA LEU A 469 1.73 -15.82 2.94
C LEU A 469 2.67 -15.17 1.90
N GLU A 470 3.63 -14.37 2.35
CA GLU A 470 4.55 -13.61 1.47
C GLU A 470 5.63 -14.50 0.85
N GLY A 471 6.14 -15.49 1.60
CA GLY A 471 7.23 -16.34 1.15
C GLY A 471 6.80 -17.46 0.22
N LEU A 472 5.53 -17.90 0.30
CA LEU A 472 5.05 -19.06 -0.46
C LEU A 472 3.78 -18.75 -1.27
N PHE A 473 2.68 -18.36 -0.58
CA PHE A 473 1.37 -18.35 -1.23
C PHE A 473 1.18 -17.23 -2.23
N LEU A 474 1.59 -16.00 -1.90
CA LEU A 474 1.41 -14.87 -2.82
C LEU A 474 2.25 -15.03 -4.10
N PRO A 475 3.55 -15.39 -4.06
CA PRO A 475 4.30 -15.66 -5.29
C PRO A 475 3.66 -16.78 -6.13
N LEU A 476 3.21 -17.87 -5.49
CA LEU A 476 2.58 -18.98 -6.18
C LEU A 476 1.29 -18.60 -6.90
N ILE A 477 0.46 -17.76 -6.28
CA ILE A 477 -0.85 -17.36 -6.80
C ILE A 477 -0.72 -16.20 -7.81
N LEU A 478 0.18 -15.27 -7.58
CA LEU A 478 0.24 -14.01 -8.31
C LEU A 478 1.23 -14.00 -9.48
N ASN A 479 2.36 -14.74 -9.38
CA ASN A 479 3.34 -14.77 -10.47
C ASN A 479 2.78 -15.37 -11.78
N PRO A 480 1.94 -16.41 -11.76
CA PRO A 480 1.29 -16.89 -12.98
C PRO A 480 0.36 -15.88 -13.66
N ARG A 481 -0.10 -14.87 -12.92
CA ARG A 481 -0.95 -13.77 -13.44
C ARG A 481 -0.15 -12.60 -13.99
N SER A 482 1.17 -12.63 -13.84
CA SER A 482 2.05 -11.57 -14.32
C SER A 482 2.27 -11.70 -15.82
N ASP A 483 2.33 -10.57 -16.53
CA ASP A 483 2.70 -10.51 -17.94
C ASP A 483 4.20 -10.71 -18.18
N LYS A 484 4.99 -11.05 -17.15
CA LYS A 484 6.45 -11.24 -17.24
C LYS A 484 6.84 -12.31 -18.24
N ASN A 485 6.16 -13.46 -18.21
CA ASN A 485 6.45 -14.56 -19.15
C ASN A 485 6.16 -14.16 -20.60
N VAL A 486 5.11 -13.39 -20.82
CA VAL A 486 4.78 -12.83 -22.13
C VAL A 486 5.88 -11.86 -22.57
N ALA A 487 6.32 -10.95 -21.70
CA ALA A 487 7.39 -10.01 -22.01
C ALA A 487 8.70 -10.71 -22.39
N VAL A 488 9.10 -11.77 -21.66
CA VAL A 488 10.26 -12.59 -21.99
C VAL A 488 10.10 -13.26 -23.37
N ARG A 489 8.91 -13.76 -23.69
CA ARG A 489 8.62 -14.36 -24.99
C ARG A 489 8.72 -13.32 -26.12
N LEU A 490 8.15 -12.13 -25.93
CA LEU A 490 8.21 -11.04 -26.89
C LEU A 490 9.65 -10.52 -27.10
N GLU A 491 10.46 -10.47 -26.05
CA GLU A 491 11.87 -10.11 -26.14
C GLU A 491 12.66 -11.13 -27.00
N GLN A 492 12.43 -12.42 -26.79
CA GLN A 492 13.03 -13.48 -27.63
C GLN A 492 12.64 -13.31 -29.10
N ILE A 493 11.37 -13.03 -29.37
CA ILE A 493 10.86 -12.84 -30.72
C ILE A 493 11.47 -11.59 -31.36
N SER A 494 11.56 -10.49 -30.63
CA SER A 494 12.19 -9.25 -31.11
C SER A 494 13.67 -9.47 -31.48
N HIS A 495 14.40 -10.25 -30.67
CA HIS A 495 15.79 -10.59 -30.96
C HIS A 495 15.92 -11.51 -32.19
N GLN A 496 15.01 -12.47 -32.38
CA GLN A 496 15.03 -13.39 -33.51
C GLN A 496 14.70 -12.71 -34.84
N THR A 497 13.75 -11.78 -34.82
CA THR A 497 13.28 -11.05 -36.01
C THR A 497 14.06 -9.78 -36.31
N GLN A 498 14.84 -9.29 -35.35
CA GLN A 498 15.52 -7.99 -35.35
C GLN A 498 14.56 -6.80 -35.59
N HIS A 499 13.27 -7.00 -35.34
CA HIS A 499 12.25 -5.98 -35.43
C HIS A 499 11.68 -5.64 -34.06
N PRO A 500 11.32 -4.35 -33.80
CA PRO A 500 10.63 -3.98 -32.57
C PRO A 500 9.24 -4.61 -32.53
N VAL A 501 8.75 -4.87 -31.31
CA VAL A 501 7.37 -5.29 -31.08
C VAL A 501 6.52 -4.05 -30.80
N TYR A 502 5.38 -3.98 -31.45
CA TYR A 502 4.39 -2.92 -31.27
C TYR A 502 3.25 -3.41 -30.37
N ALA A 503 2.49 -2.49 -29.84
CA ALA A 503 1.28 -2.77 -29.10
C ALA A 503 0.18 -1.79 -29.49
N TYR A 504 -1.06 -2.27 -29.45
CA TYR A 504 -2.24 -1.46 -29.63
C TYR A 504 -3.26 -1.74 -28.52
N VAL A 505 -3.83 -0.68 -27.99
CA VAL A 505 -4.96 -0.72 -27.06
C VAL A 505 -5.95 0.35 -27.48
N HIS A 506 -7.22 -0.02 -27.59
CA HIS A 506 -8.27 0.95 -27.81
C HIS A 506 -8.51 1.78 -26.55
N SER A 507 -8.03 3.01 -26.53
CA SER A 507 -8.11 3.90 -25.37
C SER A 507 -8.48 5.32 -25.77
N THR A 508 -9.24 5.97 -24.90
CA THR A 508 -9.55 7.41 -24.98
C THR A 508 -8.52 8.27 -24.25
N ASP A 509 -7.57 7.66 -23.53
CA ASP A 509 -6.51 8.38 -22.80
C ASP A 509 -5.31 8.64 -23.73
N ALA A 510 -5.29 9.84 -24.32
CA ALA A 510 -4.23 10.25 -25.23
C ALA A 510 -2.84 10.36 -24.56
N ASN A 511 -2.79 10.55 -23.24
CA ASN A 511 -1.52 10.62 -22.49
C ASN A 511 -0.91 9.23 -22.22
N ASN A 512 -1.67 8.15 -22.45
CA ASN A 512 -1.21 6.79 -22.22
C ASN A 512 -1.54 5.89 -23.43
N PRO A 513 -0.78 5.98 -24.53
CA PRO A 513 -1.10 5.26 -25.75
C PRO A 513 -0.83 3.76 -25.66
N LEU A 514 0.04 3.33 -24.74
CA LEU A 514 0.53 1.95 -24.72
C LEU A 514 -0.27 1.03 -23.79
N HIS A 515 -0.70 1.50 -22.62
CA HIS A 515 -1.40 0.77 -21.54
C HIS A 515 -0.73 -0.53 -21.00
N PHE A 516 0.27 -1.09 -21.68
CA PHE A 516 1.01 -2.29 -21.29
C PHE A 516 2.22 -1.94 -20.41
N PHE A 517 2.00 -1.56 -19.18
CA PHE A 517 3.06 -1.16 -18.26
C PHE A 517 3.94 -2.33 -17.80
N THR A 518 3.32 -3.48 -17.50
CA THR A 518 4.01 -4.67 -17.02
C THR A 518 4.90 -5.25 -18.10
N ILE A 519 4.36 -5.45 -19.30
CA ILE A 519 5.13 -5.95 -20.45
C ILE A 519 6.27 -4.99 -20.76
N ASN A 520 5.99 -3.68 -20.84
CA ASN A 520 6.99 -2.69 -21.18
C ASN A 520 8.11 -2.58 -20.12
N PHE A 521 7.79 -2.72 -18.83
CA PHE A 521 8.77 -2.79 -17.75
C PHE A 521 9.75 -3.95 -17.95
N TYR A 522 9.24 -5.16 -18.17
CA TYR A 522 10.09 -6.35 -18.38
C TYR A 522 10.83 -6.34 -19.71
N MET A 523 10.32 -5.66 -20.74
CA MET A 523 10.98 -5.40 -22.01
C MET A 523 11.91 -4.17 -21.97
N ARG A 524 12.12 -3.54 -20.79
CA ARG A 524 13.01 -2.38 -20.61
C ARG A 524 12.68 -1.22 -21.58
N ASN A 525 11.44 -0.76 -21.58
CA ASN A 525 10.92 0.31 -22.42
C ASN A 525 11.07 0.08 -23.95
N ARG A 526 11.17 -1.17 -24.42
CA ARG A 526 11.32 -1.51 -25.83
C ARG A 526 10.01 -1.88 -26.53
N LEU A 527 8.88 -1.78 -25.87
CA LEU A 527 7.56 -1.92 -26.48
C LEU A 527 7.14 -0.56 -27.06
N HIS A 528 6.69 -0.55 -28.31
CA HIS A 528 6.31 0.67 -29.01
C HIS A 528 4.80 0.74 -29.25
N ALA A 529 4.22 1.93 -29.17
CA ALA A 529 2.82 2.12 -29.57
C ALA A 529 2.71 2.03 -31.10
N PHE A 530 1.70 1.30 -31.59
CA PHE A 530 1.42 1.23 -33.01
C PHE A 530 0.69 2.49 -33.49
N ASP A 531 1.28 3.22 -34.44
CA ASP A 531 0.75 4.47 -34.96
C ASP A 531 0.45 4.43 -36.52
N GLY A 532 0.58 3.23 -37.12
CA GLY A 532 0.31 3.01 -38.54
C GLY A 532 1.34 3.59 -39.53
N LYS A 533 2.51 4.03 -39.06
CA LYS A 533 3.60 4.52 -39.92
C LYS A 533 4.49 3.42 -40.48
N GLN A 534 4.53 2.29 -39.79
CA GLN A 534 5.34 1.12 -40.10
C GLN A 534 4.76 0.38 -41.31
N ALA A 535 5.61 -0.21 -42.16
CA ALA A 535 5.17 -1.00 -43.29
C ALA A 535 4.75 -2.42 -42.89
N GLU A 536 5.53 -3.03 -42.03
CA GLU A 536 5.35 -4.39 -41.51
C GLU A 536 5.96 -4.53 -40.11
N GLY A 537 5.63 -5.59 -39.41
CA GLY A 537 6.18 -5.89 -38.09
C GLY A 537 5.33 -6.86 -37.27
N GLN A 538 5.54 -6.83 -35.95
CA GLN A 538 4.80 -7.63 -35.00
C GLN A 538 4.10 -6.74 -33.98
N ILE A 539 2.88 -7.12 -33.61
CA ILE A 539 2.03 -6.34 -32.73
C ILE A 539 1.32 -7.26 -31.74
N ILE A 540 1.28 -6.84 -30.46
CA ILE A 540 0.43 -7.43 -29.46
C ILE A 540 -0.88 -6.64 -29.35
N VAL A 541 -1.97 -7.36 -29.29
CA VAL A 541 -3.32 -6.79 -29.22
C VAL A 541 -4.17 -7.65 -28.30
N GLY A 542 -5.06 -7.02 -27.54
CA GLY A 542 -6.13 -7.72 -26.85
C GLY A 542 -7.19 -8.22 -27.83
N GLU A 543 -7.78 -9.40 -27.55
CA GLU A 543 -8.81 -9.99 -28.42
C GLU A 543 -10.01 -9.06 -28.65
N GLU A 544 -10.39 -8.28 -27.62
CA GLU A 544 -11.51 -7.34 -27.71
C GLU A 544 -11.15 -6.09 -28.52
N ASP A 545 -9.87 -5.72 -28.59
CA ASP A 545 -9.37 -4.52 -29.28
C ASP A 545 -9.01 -4.77 -30.76
N LEU A 546 -8.92 -6.04 -31.17
CA LEU A 546 -8.51 -6.40 -32.54
C LEU A 546 -9.43 -5.79 -33.61
N LYS A 547 -10.75 -5.87 -33.41
CA LYS A 547 -11.72 -5.30 -34.36
C LYS A 547 -11.58 -3.79 -34.49
N GLN A 548 -11.28 -3.10 -33.41
CA GLN A 548 -11.06 -1.65 -33.42
C GLN A 548 -9.75 -1.29 -34.12
N LEU A 549 -8.69 -2.10 -33.93
CA LEU A 549 -7.43 -1.96 -34.65
C LEU A 549 -7.64 -2.09 -36.16
N GLU A 550 -8.35 -3.14 -36.64
CA GLU A 550 -8.65 -3.37 -38.04
C GLU A 550 -9.50 -2.23 -38.65
N ALA A 551 -10.47 -1.72 -37.89
CA ALA A 551 -11.31 -0.61 -38.31
C ALA A 551 -10.54 0.71 -38.38
N GLN A 552 -9.62 0.95 -37.46
CA GLN A 552 -8.82 2.18 -37.41
C GLN A 552 -7.71 2.20 -38.49
N TYR A 553 -7.18 1.01 -38.83
CA TYR A 553 -6.08 0.87 -39.77
C TYR A 553 -6.43 -0.07 -40.94
N PRO A 554 -7.42 0.27 -41.80
CA PRO A 554 -7.92 -0.61 -42.87
C PRO A 554 -6.89 -0.89 -43.96
N ALA A 555 -5.82 -0.08 -44.03
CA ALA A 555 -4.71 -0.26 -44.96
C ALA A 555 -3.76 -1.40 -44.56
N PHE A 556 -3.97 -2.05 -43.43
CA PHE A 556 -3.13 -3.14 -42.92
C PHE A 556 -3.88 -4.47 -42.90
N VAL A 557 -3.11 -5.57 -42.96
CA VAL A 557 -3.57 -6.91 -42.70
C VAL A 557 -2.90 -7.36 -41.39
N PHE A 558 -3.69 -7.93 -40.48
CA PHE A 558 -3.23 -8.50 -39.23
C PHE A 558 -3.47 -10.00 -39.23
N ILE A 559 -2.40 -10.79 -39.15
CA ILE A 559 -2.47 -12.26 -39.17
C ILE A 559 -1.98 -12.77 -37.82
N GLN A 560 -2.81 -13.54 -37.14
CA GLN A 560 -2.43 -14.11 -35.86
C GLN A 560 -1.26 -15.07 -36.04
N LYS A 561 -0.16 -14.80 -35.33
CA LYS A 561 1.05 -15.61 -35.34
C LYS A 561 1.06 -16.63 -34.19
N GLU A 562 0.63 -16.17 -33.01
CA GLU A 562 0.66 -16.96 -31.78
C GLU A 562 -0.47 -16.50 -30.85
N ASP A 563 -1.25 -17.45 -30.34
CA ASP A 563 -2.10 -17.20 -29.18
C ASP A 563 -1.21 -17.34 -27.93
N LEU A 564 -1.06 -16.26 -27.20
CA LEU A 564 -0.22 -16.24 -26.00
C LEU A 564 -0.88 -16.97 -24.82
N HIS A 565 -2.15 -17.39 -24.96
CA HIS A 565 -2.95 -18.09 -23.94
C HIS A 565 -2.85 -17.43 -22.55
N HIS A 566 -2.77 -16.09 -22.55
CA HIS A 566 -2.55 -15.31 -21.34
C HIS A 566 -3.51 -14.12 -21.28
N ARG A 567 -4.17 -13.97 -20.11
CA ARG A 567 -4.98 -12.80 -19.80
C ARG A 567 -4.09 -11.74 -19.16
N SER A 568 -3.82 -10.66 -19.90
CA SER A 568 -2.95 -9.58 -19.41
C SER A 568 -3.45 -8.93 -18.14
N CYS A 569 -2.56 -8.72 -17.17
CA CYS A 569 -2.84 -8.02 -15.94
C CYS A 569 -2.97 -6.50 -16.14
N ASP A 570 -2.51 -5.96 -17.25
CA ASP A 570 -2.58 -4.53 -17.57
C ASP A 570 -3.92 -4.15 -18.23
N VAL A 571 -4.36 -4.90 -19.24
CA VAL A 571 -5.57 -4.60 -20.02
C VAL A 571 -6.78 -5.48 -19.64
N GLY A 572 -6.56 -6.58 -18.93
CA GLY A 572 -7.64 -7.42 -18.39
C GLY A 572 -8.36 -8.28 -19.43
N GLN A 573 -7.78 -8.47 -20.60
CA GLN A 573 -8.26 -9.33 -21.70
C GLN A 573 -7.17 -10.29 -22.17
N ASN A 574 -7.54 -11.35 -22.88
CA ASN A 574 -6.58 -12.23 -23.52
C ASN A 574 -5.82 -11.47 -24.60
N ILE A 575 -4.54 -11.77 -24.74
CA ILE A 575 -3.66 -11.11 -25.68
C ILE A 575 -3.11 -12.10 -26.70
N GLY A 576 -3.07 -11.68 -27.96
CA GLY A 576 -2.46 -12.41 -29.06
C GLY A 576 -1.32 -11.63 -29.69
N LEU A 577 -0.38 -12.38 -30.27
CA LEU A 577 0.69 -11.83 -31.11
C LEU A 577 0.28 -11.96 -32.57
N TYR A 578 0.31 -10.84 -33.29
CA TYR A 578 -0.02 -10.75 -34.72
C TYR A 578 1.18 -10.25 -35.52
N THR A 579 1.31 -10.72 -36.76
CA THR A 579 2.11 -10.05 -37.76
C THR A 579 1.23 -9.07 -38.52
N PHE A 580 1.74 -7.90 -38.82
CA PHE A 580 1.05 -6.93 -39.63
C PHE A 580 1.89 -6.53 -40.85
N ALA A 581 1.22 -6.29 -41.96
CA ALA A 581 1.80 -5.73 -43.16
C ALA A 581 0.81 -4.75 -43.82
N ARG A 582 1.33 -3.68 -44.43
CA ARG A 582 0.53 -2.78 -45.22
C ARG A 582 0.04 -3.50 -46.49
N LYS A 583 -1.24 -3.44 -46.78
CA LYS A 583 -1.81 -3.95 -48.04
C LYS A 583 -1.02 -3.36 -49.19
N ALA A 584 -0.55 -4.19 -50.12
CA ALA A 584 0.00 -3.69 -51.35
C ALA A 584 -1.08 -2.79 -52.01
N ALA A 585 -0.68 -1.59 -52.39
CA ALA A 585 -1.59 -0.76 -53.21
C ALA A 585 -1.90 -1.60 -54.44
N ASP A 586 -3.08 -2.25 -54.47
CA ASP A 586 -3.51 -2.95 -55.67
C ASP A 586 -3.46 -1.94 -56.78
N ALA A 587 -2.66 -2.28 -57.76
CA ALA A 587 -2.73 -1.61 -59.06
C ALA A 587 -4.20 -1.65 -59.45
N GLN A 588 -4.86 -0.47 -59.36
CA GLN A 588 -6.14 -0.27 -59.98
C GLN A 588 -5.93 -0.50 -61.46
N LEU A 589 -6.36 -1.67 -61.92
CA LEU A 589 -6.70 -1.91 -63.31
C LEU A 589 -8.19 -1.74 -63.49
#